data_dde0e31ddd83240e1e5e2f64aed9a848
#
_entry.id   dde0e31ddd83240e1e5e2f64aed9a848
#
_cell.length_a   1.000
_cell.length_b   1.000
_cell.length_c   1.000
_cell.angle_alpha   90.00
_cell.angle_beta   90.00
_cell.angle_gamma   90.00
#
_symmetry.space_group_name_H-M   'P 1'
#
loop_
_entity.id
_entity.type
_entity.pdbx_description
1 polymer ?
#
loop_
_entity_poly.entity_id
_entity_poly.type
_entity_poly.pdbx_seq_one_letter_code
_entity_poly.pdbx_strand_id
1 'polypeptide(L)'
;MKPYQPVVASLLNQLRPATILDAPSGSGWLKGLLGFETRMDGLDLFARPPATYGVFRNVDLDLGLPDDLGLYEAIVCCEGIEHFGNPALFFKTAREHLVPGGQLIVTTPNVWYPEARLQFFLRGFFPSFPCLVGRIERGTHMHIMPWSFAHLYLFLRLNGFEKITLHDIDEPKPKRFYERLLGFPQALYCRHKRAKSLTEEERIFWSFAGSAQSIHGRRLVVSAETPNPAVQVTLRDKAAQRP
;
A
#
# COMPACT_ATOMS: atom_id res chain seq x y z
N MET A 1 12.59 -6.87 -13.36
CA MET A 1 11.58 -5.92 -12.85
C MET A 1 10.53 -6.71 -12.06
N LYS A 2 10.16 -6.26 -10.86
CA LYS A 2 9.10 -6.91 -10.06
C LYS A 2 7.72 -6.50 -10.61
N PRO A 3 6.68 -7.36 -10.59
CA PRO A 3 5.38 -7.09 -11.23
C PRO A 3 4.65 -5.83 -10.75
N TYR A 4 4.86 -5.38 -9.53
CA TYR A 4 4.24 -4.16 -9.00
C TYR A 4 4.90 -2.86 -9.51
N GLN A 5 6.18 -2.91 -9.92
CA GLN A 5 6.93 -1.71 -10.32
C GLN A 5 6.31 -0.95 -11.50
N PRO A 6 5.85 -1.62 -12.58
CA PRO A 6 5.16 -0.92 -13.66
C PRO A 6 3.87 -0.24 -13.20
N VAL A 7 3.12 -0.85 -12.26
CA VAL A 7 1.87 -0.28 -11.76
C VAL A 7 2.15 0.99 -10.97
N VAL A 8 3.12 0.97 -10.05
CA VAL A 8 3.52 2.16 -9.26
C VAL A 8 4.02 3.27 -10.20
N ALA A 9 4.89 2.93 -11.15
CA ALA A 9 5.39 3.91 -12.12
C ALA A 9 4.27 4.49 -12.99
N SER A 10 3.29 3.68 -13.44
CA SER A 10 2.13 4.15 -14.20
C SER A 10 1.29 5.13 -13.39
N LEU A 11 1.02 4.84 -12.12
CA LEU A 11 0.27 5.73 -11.24
C LEU A 11 0.97 7.09 -11.11
N LEU A 12 2.26 7.11 -10.84
CA LEU A 12 3.02 8.34 -10.71
C LEU A 12 3.16 9.09 -12.05
N ASN A 13 3.31 8.38 -13.17
CA ASN A 13 3.34 9.00 -14.49
C ASN A 13 2.00 9.64 -14.89
N GLN A 14 0.88 9.14 -14.35
CA GLN A 14 -0.44 9.76 -14.50
C GLN A 14 -0.63 10.96 -13.59
N LEU A 15 -0.21 10.86 -12.33
CA LEU A 15 -0.32 11.92 -11.32
C LEU A 15 0.65 13.08 -11.58
N ARG A 16 1.88 12.76 -12.04
CA ARG A 16 2.99 13.70 -12.28
C ARG A 16 3.27 14.63 -11.08
N PRO A 17 3.44 14.09 -9.87
CA PRO A 17 3.67 14.90 -8.69
C PRO A 17 5.00 15.66 -8.80
N ALA A 18 5.02 16.93 -8.41
CA ALA A 18 6.24 17.74 -8.40
C ALA A 18 7.24 17.27 -7.34
N THR A 19 6.75 16.65 -6.26
CA THR A 19 7.57 16.15 -5.14
C THR A 19 7.16 14.73 -4.75
N ILE A 20 8.16 13.85 -4.63
CA ILE A 20 7.97 12.44 -4.23
C ILE A 20 8.93 12.11 -3.08
N LEU A 21 8.41 11.45 -2.04
CA LEU A 21 9.22 10.76 -1.04
C LEU A 21 9.16 9.26 -1.29
N ASP A 22 10.31 8.62 -1.46
CA ASP A 22 10.46 7.16 -1.62
C ASP A 22 10.98 6.57 -0.30
N ALA A 23 10.11 5.85 0.43
CA ALA A 23 10.39 5.38 1.80
C ALA A 23 9.72 4.01 2.10
N PRO A 24 10.46 2.89 2.11
CA PRO A 24 11.92 2.79 1.90
C PRO A 24 12.29 2.86 0.42
N SER A 25 13.39 3.56 0.12
CA SER A 25 13.83 3.81 -1.26
C SER A 25 14.55 2.61 -1.91
N GLY A 26 15.06 1.69 -1.11
CA GLY A 26 15.80 0.52 -1.58
C GLY A 26 16.96 0.90 -2.52
N SER A 27 16.97 0.31 -3.70
CA SER A 27 17.97 0.58 -4.73
C SER A 27 17.71 1.87 -5.56
N GLY A 28 16.63 2.62 -5.27
CA GLY A 28 16.26 3.81 -6.05
C GLY A 28 15.72 3.51 -7.45
N TRP A 29 15.14 2.33 -7.65
CA TRP A 29 14.64 1.87 -8.95
C TRP A 29 13.54 2.78 -9.53
N LEU A 30 12.79 3.46 -8.66
CA LEU A 30 11.59 4.21 -9.03
C LEU A 30 11.92 5.39 -9.96
N LYS A 31 12.96 6.16 -9.64
CA LYS A 31 13.37 7.33 -10.44
C LYS A 31 13.60 6.99 -11.92
N GLY A 32 14.16 5.82 -12.20
CA GLY A 32 14.45 5.37 -13.57
C GLY A 32 13.21 4.99 -14.42
N LEU A 33 12.03 4.87 -13.81
CA LEU A 33 10.78 4.53 -14.50
C LEU A 33 9.82 5.71 -14.66
N LEU A 34 10.19 6.89 -14.16
CA LEU A 34 9.36 8.08 -14.28
C LEU A 34 9.68 8.81 -15.61
N GLY A 35 8.62 9.09 -16.39
CA GLY A 35 8.71 9.80 -17.67
C GLY A 35 8.52 11.33 -17.53
N PHE A 36 8.75 11.90 -16.33
CA PHE A 36 8.60 13.33 -16.07
C PHE A 36 9.62 13.81 -15.03
N GLU A 37 9.87 15.11 -15.02
CA GLU A 37 10.74 15.71 -14.03
C GLU A 37 10.01 15.89 -12.71
N THR A 38 10.67 15.42 -11.63
CA THR A 38 10.15 15.52 -10.27
C THR A 38 11.31 15.59 -9.27
N ARG A 39 11.14 16.35 -8.21
CA ARG A 39 12.03 16.25 -7.06
C ARG A 39 11.69 14.97 -6.29
N MET A 40 12.68 14.11 -6.12
CA MET A 40 12.52 12.86 -5.38
C MET A 40 13.51 12.83 -4.22
N ASP A 41 13.00 12.66 -3.01
CA ASP A 41 13.78 12.44 -1.81
C ASP A 41 13.63 10.98 -1.37
N GLY A 42 14.60 10.42 -0.67
CA GLY A 42 14.62 9.02 -0.29
C GLY A 42 14.97 8.81 1.18
N LEU A 43 14.26 7.87 1.81
CA LEU A 43 14.56 7.36 3.14
C LEU A 43 14.77 5.85 3.08
N ASP A 44 15.74 5.34 3.81
CA ASP A 44 15.96 3.90 3.96
C ASP A 44 16.82 3.63 5.19
N LEU A 45 16.73 2.43 5.76
CA LEU A 45 17.54 2.08 6.92
C LEU A 45 19.02 1.82 6.53
N PHE A 46 19.26 1.17 5.38
CA PHE A 46 20.59 0.71 4.96
C PHE A 46 20.95 1.06 3.52
N ALA A 47 19.97 1.29 2.65
CA ALA A 47 20.23 1.53 1.24
C ALA A 47 21.04 2.82 1.01
N ARG A 48 21.74 2.85 -0.12
CA ARG A 48 22.38 4.04 -0.68
C ARG A 48 21.90 4.16 -2.13
N PRO A 49 20.81 4.86 -2.37
CA PRO A 49 20.28 5.04 -3.71
C PRO A 49 21.25 5.83 -4.59
N PRO A 50 21.09 5.78 -5.92
CA PRO A 50 21.85 6.60 -6.85
C PRO A 50 21.76 8.08 -6.51
N ALA A 51 22.77 8.87 -6.92
CA ALA A 51 22.89 10.32 -6.67
C ALA A 51 21.78 11.20 -7.30
N THR A 52 20.75 10.58 -7.85
CA THR A 52 19.60 11.25 -8.49
C THR A 52 18.50 11.71 -7.53
N TYR A 53 18.59 11.32 -6.25
CA TYR A 53 17.70 11.82 -5.19
C TYR A 53 18.16 13.19 -4.71
N GLY A 54 17.22 14.10 -4.46
CA GLY A 54 17.52 15.43 -3.94
C GLY A 54 18.10 15.37 -2.52
N VAL A 55 17.41 14.69 -1.62
CA VAL A 55 17.85 14.39 -0.25
C VAL A 55 17.74 12.89 -0.04
N PHE A 56 18.75 12.32 0.61
CA PHE A 56 18.69 10.95 1.08
C PHE A 56 19.14 10.87 2.55
N ARG A 57 18.38 10.12 3.36
CA ARG A 57 18.72 9.90 4.78
C ARG A 57 18.56 8.43 5.16
N ASN A 58 19.46 7.96 6.03
CA ASN A 58 19.26 6.67 6.70
C ASN A 58 18.34 6.88 7.91
N VAL A 59 17.16 6.29 7.87
CA VAL A 59 16.11 6.45 8.87
C VAL A 59 15.50 5.09 9.19
N ASP A 60 15.25 4.85 10.46
CA ASP A 60 14.45 3.72 10.93
C ASP A 60 12.96 4.10 10.85
N LEU A 61 12.26 3.57 9.84
CA LEU A 61 10.85 3.88 9.59
C LEU A 61 9.89 3.33 10.64
N ASP A 62 10.35 2.47 11.55
CA ASP A 62 9.60 2.08 12.75
C ASP A 62 9.39 3.25 13.73
N LEU A 63 10.23 4.27 13.63
CA LEU A 63 10.12 5.52 14.40
C LEU A 63 9.27 6.59 13.68
N GLY A 64 8.68 6.25 12.52
CA GLY A 64 7.96 7.18 11.67
C GLY A 64 8.86 7.99 10.75
N LEU A 65 8.27 8.92 10.01
CA LEU A 65 9.03 9.88 9.19
C LEU A 65 9.57 11.00 10.08
N PRO A 66 10.80 11.51 9.81
CA PRO A 66 11.36 12.63 10.55
C PRO A 66 10.55 13.92 10.43
N ASP A 67 10.33 14.63 11.53
CA ASP A 67 9.50 15.86 11.59
C ASP A 67 10.02 17.01 10.73
N ASP A 68 11.34 17.02 10.42
CA ASP A 68 11.99 18.05 9.63
C ASP A 68 11.94 17.81 8.10
N LEU A 69 11.16 16.82 7.65
CA LEU A 69 10.86 16.65 6.24
C LEU A 69 9.84 17.69 5.78
N GLY A 70 9.92 18.07 4.49
CA GLY A 70 8.92 18.92 3.86
C GLY A 70 7.60 18.18 3.57
N LEU A 71 6.71 18.87 2.86
CA LEU A 71 5.48 18.27 2.33
C LEU A 71 5.73 17.71 0.92
N TYR A 72 5.07 16.58 0.64
CA TYR A 72 5.16 15.88 -0.64
C TYR A 72 3.78 15.73 -1.29
N GLU A 73 3.75 15.75 -2.60
CA GLU A 73 2.53 15.45 -3.36
C GLU A 73 2.29 13.92 -3.47
N ALA A 74 3.37 13.14 -3.39
CA ALA A 74 3.27 11.69 -3.30
C ALA A 74 4.31 11.11 -2.33
N ILE A 75 3.89 10.11 -1.56
CA ILE A 75 4.79 9.25 -0.77
C ILE A 75 4.62 7.82 -1.27
N VAL A 76 5.73 7.13 -1.51
CA VAL A 76 5.74 5.76 -2.02
C VAL A 76 6.43 4.86 -1.00
N CYS A 77 5.75 3.78 -0.62
CA CYS A 77 6.28 2.74 0.27
C CYS A 77 6.20 1.39 -0.43
N CYS A 78 7.31 0.97 -1.03
CA CYS A 78 7.35 -0.27 -1.81
C CYS A 78 8.05 -1.39 -1.07
N GLU A 79 7.29 -2.49 -0.77
CA GLU A 79 7.81 -3.69 -0.09
C GLU A 79 8.56 -3.32 1.20
N GLY A 80 7.97 -2.45 2.02
CA GLY A 80 8.52 -1.94 3.27
C GLY A 80 7.64 -2.23 4.47
N ILE A 81 6.33 -1.97 4.36
CA ILE A 81 5.40 -2.03 5.51
C ILE A 81 5.28 -3.42 6.14
N GLU A 82 5.61 -4.48 5.45
CA GLU A 82 5.66 -5.84 5.97
C GLU A 82 6.81 -6.07 6.96
N HIS A 83 7.80 -5.19 6.95
CA HIS A 83 8.96 -5.22 7.84
C HIS A 83 8.81 -4.30 9.05
N PHE A 84 7.83 -3.40 9.06
CA PHE A 84 7.66 -2.43 10.14
C PHE A 84 7.01 -3.05 11.37
N GLY A 85 7.62 -2.83 12.52
CA GLY A 85 7.04 -3.17 13.82
C GLY A 85 5.92 -2.21 14.24
N ASN A 86 5.95 -0.97 13.72
CA ASN A 86 4.95 0.06 14.01
C ASN A 86 4.39 0.74 12.75
N PRO A 87 3.66 0.00 11.90
CA PRO A 87 3.12 0.55 10.66
C PRO A 87 2.11 1.68 10.87
N ALA A 88 1.42 1.72 12.02
CA ALA A 88 0.49 2.79 12.33
C ALA A 88 1.19 4.15 12.46
N LEU A 89 2.37 4.18 13.10
CA LEU A 89 3.16 5.40 13.19
C LEU A 89 3.65 5.86 11.81
N PHE A 90 4.11 4.93 10.97
CA PHE A 90 4.48 5.25 9.59
C PHE A 90 3.31 5.89 8.83
N PHE A 91 2.10 5.29 8.85
CA PHE A 91 0.94 5.86 8.16
C PHE A 91 0.54 7.23 8.70
N LYS A 92 0.58 7.42 10.03
CA LYS A 92 0.29 8.69 10.66
C LYS A 92 1.26 9.78 10.17
N THR A 93 2.57 9.55 10.30
CA THR A 93 3.59 10.52 9.89
C THR A 93 3.63 10.71 8.37
N ALA A 94 3.40 9.67 7.56
CA ALA A 94 3.25 9.82 6.11
C ALA A 94 2.08 10.77 5.75
N ARG A 95 0.95 10.68 6.46
CA ARG A 95 -0.17 11.61 6.26
C ARG A 95 0.21 13.05 6.63
N GLU A 96 0.98 13.25 7.69
CA GLU A 96 1.43 14.58 8.15
C GLU A 96 2.40 15.24 7.16
N HIS A 97 3.13 14.44 6.37
CA HIS A 97 4.06 14.90 5.33
C HIS A 97 3.46 14.92 3.92
N LEU A 98 2.17 14.65 3.75
CA LEU A 98 1.48 14.81 2.48
C LEU A 98 0.71 16.13 2.42
N VAL A 99 0.75 16.79 1.27
CA VAL A 99 -0.12 17.94 0.99
C VAL A 99 -1.60 17.51 1.03
N PRO A 100 -2.57 18.42 1.25
CA PRO A 100 -3.99 18.11 1.10
C PRO A 100 -4.29 17.55 -0.31
N GLY A 101 -4.91 16.37 -0.38
CA GLY A 101 -5.12 15.63 -1.63
C GLY A 101 -3.89 14.88 -2.14
N GLY A 102 -2.79 14.89 -1.39
CA GLY A 102 -1.57 14.13 -1.71
C GLY A 102 -1.80 12.62 -1.65
N GLN A 103 -0.98 11.88 -2.37
CA GLN A 103 -1.13 10.44 -2.58
C GLN A 103 -0.11 9.62 -1.79
N LEU A 104 -0.58 8.62 -1.06
CA LEU A 104 0.24 7.52 -0.54
C LEU A 104 0.07 6.30 -1.43
N ILE A 105 1.17 5.75 -1.95
CA ILE A 105 1.18 4.49 -2.72
C ILE A 105 1.97 3.46 -1.93
N VAL A 106 1.32 2.34 -1.62
CA VAL A 106 1.91 1.25 -0.82
C VAL A 106 1.91 -0.04 -1.62
N THR A 107 3.03 -0.73 -1.61
CA THR A 107 3.08 -2.13 -2.08
C THR A 107 3.55 -3.06 -0.98
N THR A 108 2.99 -4.26 -0.95
CA THR A 108 3.36 -5.28 0.03
C THR A 108 2.98 -6.68 -0.48
N PRO A 109 3.64 -7.75 -0.04
CA PRO A 109 3.17 -9.10 -0.30
C PRO A 109 1.76 -9.32 0.28
N ASN A 110 0.89 -9.93 -0.52
CA ASN A 110 -0.38 -10.44 -0.01
C ASN A 110 -0.16 -11.84 0.55
N VAL A 111 -0.17 -11.98 1.86
CA VAL A 111 0.03 -13.30 2.49
C VAL A 111 -1.29 -14.05 2.74
N TRP A 112 -2.41 -13.54 2.23
CA TRP A 112 -3.75 -14.11 2.44
C TRP A 112 -4.34 -14.77 1.18
N TYR A 113 -3.54 -15.02 0.14
CA TYR A 113 -3.99 -15.80 -1.00
C TYR A 113 -4.34 -17.26 -0.60
N PRO A 114 -5.17 -17.97 -1.38
CA PRO A 114 -5.77 -19.24 -0.94
C PRO A 114 -4.77 -20.31 -0.48
N GLU A 115 -3.65 -20.48 -1.18
CA GLU A 115 -2.62 -21.45 -0.77
C GLU A 115 -1.95 -21.03 0.55
N ALA A 116 -1.68 -19.74 0.77
CA ALA A 116 -1.09 -19.26 2.02
C ALA A 116 -2.03 -19.47 3.21
N ARG A 117 -3.34 -19.27 3.02
CA ARG A 117 -4.34 -19.57 4.06
C ARG A 117 -4.38 -21.05 4.40
N LEU A 118 -4.28 -21.93 3.40
CA LEU A 118 -4.19 -23.37 3.64
C LEU A 118 -2.92 -23.72 4.41
N GLN A 119 -1.79 -23.14 4.06
CA GLN A 119 -0.52 -23.33 4.78
C GLN A 119 -0.62 -22.80 6.22
N PHE A 120 -1.25 -21.63 6.43
CA PHE A 120 -1.51 -21.11 7.77
C PHE A 120 -2.36 -22.07 8.60
N PHE A 121 -3.46 -22.58 8.03
CA PHE A 121 -4.32 -23.57 8.70
C PHE A 121 -3.56 -24.85 9.11
N LEU A 122 -2.66 -25.34 8.25
CA LEU A 122 -1.91 -26.56 8.50
C LEU A 122 -0.69 -26.39 9.42
N ARG A 123 -0.09 -25.18 9.46
CA ARG A 123 1.21 -24.94 10.11
C ARG A 123 1.15 -23.96 11.28
N GLY A 124 0.06 -23.16 11.39
CA GLY A 124 -0.08 -22.10 12.38
C GLY A 124 0.63 -20.79 12.04
N PHE A 125 1.30 -20.67 10.88
CA PHE A 125 1.96 -19.44 10.42
C PHE A 125 1.98 -19.33 8.89
N PHE A 126 2.17 -18.08 8.40
CA PHE A 126 2.22 -17.80 6.96
C PHE A 126 3.54 -18.23 6.32
N PRO A 127 3.58 -18.48 5.00
CA PRO A 127 4.77 -18.98 4.31
C PRO A 127 6.05 -18.15 4.49
N SER A 128 5.92 -16.84 4.55
CA SER A 128 7.05 -15.91 4.69
C SER A 128 7.46 -15.60 6.13
N PHE A 129 6.79 -16.22 7.11
CA PHE A 129 6.99 -15.96 8.53
C PHE A 129 7.68 -17.15 9.18
N PRO A 130 8.47 -16.98 10.13
CA PRO A 130 9.76 -16.35 10.34
C PRO A 130 10.89 -17.36 10.11
N CYS A 131 11.44 -17.40 8.92
CA CYS A 131 12.59 -18.29 8.59
C CYS A 131 13.83 -18.02 9.45
N LEU A 132 13.82 -16.96 10.26
CA LEU A 132 14.99 -16.44 10.96
C LEU A 132 14.90 -16.55 12.49
N VAL A 133 13.92 -17.31 13.02
CA VAL A 133 13.86 -17.58 14.45
C VAL A 133 15.20 -18.18 14.92
N GLY A 134 15.81 -17.58 15.95
CA GLY A 134 17.13 -17.92 16.44
C GLY A 134 18.31 -17.27 15.68
N ARG A 135 18.03 -16.44 14.63
CA ARG A 135 19.04 -15.72 13.87
C ARG A 135 18.64 -14.24 13.67
N ILE A 136 17.83 -13.72 14.60
CA ILE A 136 17.27 -12.36 14.48
C ILE A 136 18.34 -11.37 14.90
N GLU A 137 18.74 -10.51 13.96
CA GLU A 137 19.59 -9.35 14.18
C GLU A 137 18.84 -8.10 13.72
N ARG A 138 19.21 -6.93 14.28
CA ARG A 138 18.62 -5.66 13.85
C ARG A 138 18.84 -5.45 12.35
N GLY A 139 17.77 -5.17 11.62
CA GLY A 139 17.81 -4.97 10.16
C GLY A 139 17.72 -6.25 9.35
N THR A 140 17.47 -7.40 9.96
CA THR A 140 17.17 -8.62 9.23
C THR A 140 15.85 -8.47 8.49
N HIS A 141 15.84 -8.77 7.19
CA HIS A 141 14.63 -8.76 6.38
C HIS A 141 13.68 -9.89 6.82
N MET A 142 12.71 -9.55 7.65
CA MET A 142 11.64 -10.44 8.06
C MET A 142 10.28 -9.81 7.75
N HIS A 143 9.37 -10.60 7.19
CA HIS A 143 7.97 -10.17 7.07
C HIS A 143 7.28 -10.42 8.41
N ILE A 144 7.16 -9.39 9.23
CA ILE A 144 6.54 -9.47 10.56
C ILE A 144 5.05 -9.13 10.52
N MET A 145 4.61 -8.34 9.52
CA MET A 145 3.22 -7.95 9.36
C MET A 145 2.54 -8.70 8.22
N PRO A 146 1.53 -9.55 8.51
CA PRO A 146 0.81 -10.35 7.50
C PRO A 146 -0.29 -9.53 6.84
N TRP A 147 0.04 -8.74 5.83
CA TRP A 147 -0.90 -7.86 5.15
C TRP A 147 -1.90 -8.61 4.27
N SER A 148 -3.16 -8.18 4.33
CA SER A 148 -4.20 -8.38 3.33
C SER A 148 -4.71 -7.02 2.88
N PHE A 149 -5.47 -6.96 1.77
CA PHE A 149 -6.12 -5.71 1.38
C PHE A 149 -7.01 -5.15 2.49
N ALA A 150 -7.79 -6.00 3.17
CA ALA A 150 -8.67 -5.56 4.24
C ALA A 150 -7.91 -4.95 5.44
N HIS A 151 -6.79 -5.56 5.85
CA HIS A 151 -5.95 -4.99 6.90
C HIS A 151 -5.36 -3.64 6.48
N LEU A 152 -4.79 -3.56 5.28
CA LEU A 152 -4.21 -2.33 4.76
C LEU A 152 -5.25 -1.22 4.62
N TYR A 153 -6.45 -1.55 4.12
CA TYR A 153 -7.58 -0.62 4.06
C TYR A 153 -7.92 -0.05 5.43
N LEU A 154 -8.06 -0.89 6.46
CA LEU A 154 -8.39 -0.44 7.81
C LEU A 154 -7.29 0.46 8.40
N PHE A 155 -6.02 0.09 8.25
CA PHE A 155 -4.91 0.91 8.72
C PHE A 155 -4.89 2.28 8.06
N LEU A 156 -5.09 2.35 6.75
CA LEU A 156 -5.18 3.61 6.01
C LEU A 156 -6.37 4.46 6.48
N ARG A 157 -7.56 3.85 6.62
CA ARG A 157 -8.75 4.58 7.10
C ARG A 157 -8.60 5.10 8.53
N LEU A 158 -8.08 4.29 9.44
CA LEU A 158 -7.83 4.69 10.84
C LEU A 158 -6.81 5.83 10.94
N ASN A 159 -5.87 5.92 10.00
CA ASN A 159 -4.93 7.04 9.91
C ASN A 159 -5.44 8.22 9.04
N GLY A 160 -6.72 8.22 8.67
CA GLY A 160 -7.40 9.35 8.05
C GLY A 160 -7.16 9.51 6.55
N PHE A 161 -6.75 8.44 5.87
CA PHE A 161 -6.71 8.40 4.40
C PHE A 161 -8.10 8.12 3.82
N GLU A 162 -8.34 8.64 2.62
CA GLU A 162 -9.57 8.50 1.86
C GLU A 162 -9.27 7.90 0.46
N LYS A 163 -10.32 7.61 -0.32
CA LYS A 163 -10.23 7.12 -1.70
C LYS A 163 -9.26 5.96 -1.90
N ILE A 164 -9.27 5.02 -0.97
CA ILE A 164 -8.37 3.86 -0.98
C ILE A 164 -8.71 2.96 -2.15
N THR A 165 -7.74 2.74 -3.03
CA THR A 165 -7.89 1.98 -4.27
C THR A 165 -6.89 0.84 -4.35
N LEU A 166 -7.39 -0.38 -4.60
CA LEU A 166 -6.55 -1.54 -4.92
C LEU A 166 -6.35 -1.61 -6.44
N HIS A 167 -5.09 -1.59 -6.87
CA HIS A 167 -4.72 -1.66 -8.27
C HIS A 167 -4.44 -3.10 -8.71
N ASP A 168 -4.83 -3.42 -9.93
CA ASP A 168 -4.54 -4.72 -10.53
C ASP A 168 -3.07 -4.79 -10.96
N ILE A 169 -2.47 -5.96 -10.81
CA ILE A 169 -1.10 -6.24 -11.21
C ILE A 169 -1.16 -7.27 -12.34
N ASP A 170 -0.41 -7.06 -13.39
CA ASP A 170 -0.30 -8.03 -14.48
C ASP A 170 0.53 -9.24 -14.04
N GLU A 171 -0.16 -10.17 -13.38
CA GLU A 171 0.38 -11.46 -12.95
C GLU A 171 -0.71 -12.54 -13.01
N PRO A 172 -0.38 -13.83 -13.20
CA PRO A 172 -1.37 -14.91 -13.19
C PRO A 172 -2.17 -14.98 -11.88
N LYS A 173 -3.51 -14.89 -11.98
CA LYS A 173 -4.46 -14.92 -10.85
C LYS A 173 -5.68 -15.81 -11.19
N PRO A 174 -5.84 -16.93 -10.55
CA PRO A 174 -4.94 -17.58 -9.58
C PRO A 174 -3.68 -18.15 -10.24
N LYS A 175 -2.62 -18.33 -9.47
CA LYS A 175 -1.38 -18.94 -9.97
C LYS A 175 -1.52 -20.44 -10.22
N ARG A 176 -2.38 -21.12 -9.43
CA ARG A 176 -2.67 -22.55 -9.53
C ARG A 176 -4.16 -22.79 -9.63
N PHE A 177 -4.59 -23.78 -10.39
CA PHE A 177 -6.01 -24.03 -10.67
C PHE A 177 -6.87 -24.29 -9.41
N TYR A 178 -6.37 -25.02 -8.42
CA TYR A 178 -7.10 -25.32 -7.18
C TYR A 178 -7.35 -24.07 -6.30
N GLU A 179 -6.60 -23.00 -6.48
CA GLU A 179 -6.82 -21.75 -5.75
C GLU A 179 -8.15 -21.09 -6.11
N ARG A 180 -8.69 -21.38 -7.31
CA ARG A 180 -10.04 -20.93 -7.67
C ARG A 180 -11.08 -21.52 -6.73
N LEU A 181 -10.99 -22.83 -6.46
CA LEU A 181 -11.89 -23.50 -5.54
C LEU A 181 -11.74 -22.98 -4.12
N LEU A 182 -10.51 -22.82 -3.64
CA LEU A 182 -10.22 -22.29 -2.30
C LEU A 182 -10.58 -20.81 -2.14
N GLY A 183 -10.53 -20.02 -3.20
CA GLY A 183 -10.90 -18.60 -3.19
C GLY A 183 -12.40 -18.35 -3.35
N PHE A 184 -13.15 -19.33 -3.86
CA PHE A 184 -14.58 -19.20 -4.16
C PHE A 184 -15.45 -18.79 -2.96
N PRO A 185 -15.30 -19.38 -1.75
CA PRO A 185 -16.08 -18.96 -0.60
C PRO A 185 -15.89 -17.49 -0.24
N GLN A 186 -14.65 -16.98 -0.32
CA GLN A 186 -14.37 -15.57 -0.09
C GLN A 186 -15.02 -14.69 -1.15
N ALA A 187 -14.91 -15.04 -2.43
CA ALA A 187 -15.53 -14.29 -3.51
C ALA A 187 -17.05 -14.19 -3.33
N LEU A 188 -17.69 -15.32 -2.98
CA LEU A 188 -19.13 -15.38 -2.73
C LEU A 188 -19.52 -14.51 -1.52
N TYR A 189 -18.77 -14.59 -0.43
CA TYR A 189 -18.99 -13.77 0.76
C TYR A 189 -18.87 -12.25 0.44
N CYS A 190 -17.82 -11.84 -0.26
CA CYS A 190 -17.64 -10.44 -0.65
C CYS A 190 -18.74 -9.95 -1.60
N ARG A 191 -19.17 -10.81 -2.56
CA ARG A 191 -20.29 -10.50 -3.45
C ARG A 191 -21.59 -10.29 -2.67
N HIS A 192 -21.88 -11.16 -1.71
CA HIS A 192 -23.06 -11.05 -0.84
C HIS A 192 -23.01 -9.76 0.00
N LYS A 193 -21.87 -9.45 0.62
CA LYS A 193 -21.69 -8.24 1.40
C LYS A 193 -21.83 -6.98 0.54
N ARG A 194 -21.23 -6.97 -0.66
CA ARG A 194 -21.38 -5.87 -1.62
C ARG A 194 -22.85 -5.63 -1.99
N ALA A 195 -23.63 -6.68 -2.23
CA ALA A 195 -25.06 -6.57 -2.55
C ALA A 195 -25.89 -6.00 -1.40
N LYS A 196 -25.43 -6.17 -0.15
CA LYS A 196 -26.09 -5.67 1.07
C LYS A 196 -25.46 -4.37 1.60
N SER A 197 -24.51 -3.78 0.90
CA SER A 197 -23.84 -2.55 1.32
C SER A 197 -24.84 -1.39 1.39
N LEU A 198 -24.81 -0.65 2.48
CA LEU A 198 -25.65 0.51 2.73
C LEU A 198 -25.02 1.80 2.22
N THR A 199 -23.69 1.84 2.16
CA THR A 199 -22.93 3.02 1.72
C THR A 199 -22.13 2.72 0.47
N GLU A 200 -21.75 3.77 -0.28
CA GLU A 200 -20.87 3.64 -1.44
C GLU A 200 -19.46 3.18 -1.02
N GLU A 201 -18.97 3.66 0.12
CA GLU A 201 -17.68 3.23 0.68
C GLU A 201 -17.66 1.72 0.94
N GLU A 202 -18.70 1.16 1.58
CA GLU A 202 -18.81 -0.29 1.77
C GLU A 202 -18.84 -1.04 0.44
N ARG A 203 -19.58 -0.53 -0.54
CA ARG A 203 -19.70 -1.15 -1.86
C ARG A 203 -18.36 -1.22 -2.58
N ILE A 204 -17.59 -0.12 -2.53
CA ILE A 204 -16.24 -0.03 -3.09
C ILE A 204 -15.30 -0.99 -2.37
N PHE A 205 -15.29 -0.97 -1.02
CA PHE A 205 -14.47 -1.87 -0.21
C PHE A 205 -14.73 -3.35 -0.58
N TRP A 206 -16.00 -3.78 -0.58
CA TRP A 206 -16.34 -5.18 -0.89
C TRP A 206 -16.06 -5.55 -2.35
N SER A 207 -16.09 -4.56 -3.26
CA SER A 207 -15.68 -4.77 -4.64
C SER A 207 -14.19 -5.10 -4.73
N PHE A 208 -13.33 -4.33 -4.06
CA PHE A 208 -11.90 -4.60 -4.00
C PHE A 208 -11.57 -5.87 -3.21
N ALA A 209 -12.16 -6.07 -2.04
CA ALA A 209 -11.94 -7.26 -1.22
C ALA A 209 -12.32 -8.57 -1.94
N GLY A 210 -13.32 -8.51 -2.84
CA GLY A 210 -13.76 -9.62 -3.67
C GLY A 210 -13.07 -9.72 -5.04
N SER A 211 -12.14 -8.84 -5.36
CA SER A 211 -11.44 -8.86 -6.65
C SER A 211 -10.43 -10.01 -6.74
N ALA A 212 -10.09 -10.37 -7.98
CA ALA A 212 -9.08 -11.39 -8.24
C ALA A 212 -7.72 -10.99 -7.65
N GLN A 213 -7.38 -9.68 -7.68
CA GLN A 213 -6.15 -9.16 -7.09
C GLN A 213 -6.10 -9.37 -5.58
N SER A 214 -7.17 -9.04 -4.86
CA SER A 214 -7.24 -9.23 -3.41
C SER A 214 -7.23 -10.70 -3.01
N ILE A 215 -7.97 -11.55 -3.72
CA ILE A 215 -8.15 -12.97 -3.35
C ILE A 215 -6.95 -13.82 -3.77
N HIS A 216 -6.44 -13.62 -4.99
CA HIS A 216 -5.47 -14.52 -5.63
C HIS A 216 -4.10 -13.88 -5.90
N GLY A 217 -4.02 -12.54 -5.95
CA GLY A 217 -2.77 -11.82 -6.18
C GLY A 217 -1.75 -12.12 -5.09
N ARG A 218 -0.46 -12.20 -5.47
CA ARG A 218 0.65 -12.42 -4.54
C ARG A 218 1.17 -11.13 -3.92
N ARG A 219 0.76 -10.00 -4.49
CA ARG A 219 1.14 -8.66 -4.05
C ARG A 219 -0.06 -7.74 -4.07
N LEU A 220 0.02 -6.69 -3.27
CA LEU A 220 -0.94 -5.60 -3.26
C LEU A 220 -0.23 -4.34 -3.74
N VAL A 221 -0.91 -3.55 -4.56
CA VAL A 221 -0.59 -2.15 -4.84
C VAL A 221 -1.83 -1.36 -4.46
N VAL A 222 -1.70 -0.52 -3.45
CA VAL A 222 -2.81 0.27 -2.91
C VAL A 222 -2.41 1.74 -2.92
N SER A 223 -3.27 2.59 -3.48
CA SER A 223 -3.15 4.04 -3.34
C SER A 223 -4.23 4.57 -2.40
N ALA A 224 -3.91 5.67 -1.72
CA ALA A 224 -4.83 6.37 -0.84
C ALA A 224 -4.52 7.88 -0.86
N GLU A 225 -5.54 8.71 -0.65
CA GLU A 225 -5.40 10.17 -0.65
C GLU A 225 -5.54 10.73 0.76
N THR A 226 -4.83 11.82 1.04
CA THR A 226 -5.15 12.65 2.20
C THR A 226 -6.42 13.46 1.92
N PRO A 227 -7.24 13.77 2.94
CA PRO A 227 -8.40 14.62 2.76
C PRO A 227 -8.04 15.97 2.13
N ASN A 228 -8.85 16.42 1.17
CA ASN A 228 -8.72 17.74 0.59
C ASN A 228 -9.89 18.62 1.07
N PRO A 229 -9.68 19.52 2.04
CA PRO A 229 -10.74 20.33 2.61
C PRO A 229 -11.45 21.23 1.57
N ALA A 230 -10.77 21.68 0.53
CA ALA A 230 -11.38 22.47 -0.54
C ALA A 230 -12.45 21.69 -1.31
N VAL A 231 -12.27 20.39 -1.53
CA VAL A 231 -13.25 19.52 -2.21
C VAL A 231 -14.43 19.22 -1.27
N GLN A 232 -14.17 19.06 0.04
CA GLN A 232 -15.22 18.77 1.02
C GLN A 232 -16.19 19.95 1.20
N VAL A 233 -15.73 21.19 1.16
CA VAL A 233 -16.57 22.39 1.20
C VAL A 233 -17.50 22.44 0.00
N THR A 234 -16.96 22.24 -1.21
CA THR A 234 -17.75 22.26 -2.46
C THR A 234 -18.84 21.17 -2.49
N LEU A 235 -18.59 20.00 -1.90
CA LEU A 235 -19.57 18.91 -1.82
C LEU A 235 -20.68 19.20 -0.81
N ARG A 236 -20.35 19.86 0.32
CA ARG A 236 -21.34 20.29 1.33
C ARG A 236 -22.26 21.38 0.78
N ASP A 237 -21.71 22.36 0.07
CA ASP A 237 -22.47 23.44 -0.54
C ASP A 237 -23.42 22.93 -1.63
N LYS A 238 -22.99 21.96 -2.45
CA LYS A 238 -23.85 21.31 -3.44
C LYS A 238 -24.94 20.43 -2.81
N ALA A 239 -24.68 19.81 -1.65
CA ALA A 239 -25.68 19.03 -0.92
C ALA A 239 -26.73 19.92 -0.25
N ALA A 240 -26.35 21.12 0.23
CA ALA A 240 -27.24 22.08 0.84
C ALA A 240 -28.12 22.82 -0.19
N GLN A 241 -27.78 22.76 -1.48
CA GLN A 241 -28.54 23.41 -2.58
C GLN A 241 -29.51 22.45 -3.30
N ARG A 242 -29.66 21.22 -2.85
CA ARG A 242 -30.71 20.31 -3.38
C ARG A 242 -32.01 20.55 -2.65
N PRO A 243 -33.09 20.91 -3.38
CA PRO A 243 -34.40 21.15 -2.83
C PRO A 243 -35.02 19.91 -2.22
#